data_89de94ec84fdbcb517a78cbb97207ad2
#
_entry.id   89de94ec84fdbcb517a78cbb97207ad2
#
_cell.length_a   1.000
_cell.length_b   1.000
_cell.length_c   1.000
_cell.angle_alpha   90.00
_cell.angle_beta   90.00
_cell.angle_gamma   90.00
#
_symmetry.space_group_name_H-M   'P 1'
#
loop_
_entity.id
_entity.type
_entity.pdbx_description
1 polymer ?
#
loop_
_entity_poly.entity_id
_entity_poly.type
_entity_poly.pdbx_seq_one_letter_code
_entity_poly.pdbx_strand_id
1 'polypeptide(L)'
;YQPRSRGLGDVYKRQFVLFINIMNYILFYNVLENEELRFQLTIQKEQIEFQRNKYEQLGAAYKNIRSFMHDTKKHLFYIENCVTEKKYDDIIPYSKEIMHDLESRYCTINTGNLVIDAFVSNLLLQTKAQGITLHTNLKFDKATIPVNDYHLTIILGNLLDNALNACRGQIGANIKVAVRTVDGTFTIHVANTYVIADPDKAPDDFEKIDFIHGYGLKNVKDSAEACGGFCVINHENDIYSATVIIPVLNP
;
A
#
# COMPACT_ATOMS: atom_id res chain seq x y z
N TYR A 1 74.81 -43.73 0.06
CA TYR A 1 73.44 -44.32 -0.02
C TYR A 1 72.49 -43.54 0.88
N GLN A 2 71.81 -42.51 0.33
CA GLN A 2 70.64 -41.89 0.99
C GLN A 2 69.71 -41.28 -0.03
N PRO A 3 68.79 -42.06 -0.64
CA PRO A 3 67.69 -41.42 -1.38
C PRO A 3 66.29 -41.82 -0.94
N ARG A 4 66.06 -42.62 0.11
CA ARG A 4 64.71 -43.11 0.46
C ARG A 4 63.90 -42.20 1.41
N SER A 5 64.53 -41.31 2.17
CA SER A 5 63.78 -40.45 3.13
C SER A 5 63.12 -39.21 2.52
N ARG A 6 63.62 -38.70 1.38
CA ARG A 6 63.01 -37.56 0.69
C ARG A 6 61.66 -37.87 0.05
N GLY A 7 61.49 -39.08 -0.49
CA GLY A 7 60.22 -39.47 -1.14
C GLY A 7 59.05 -39.68 -0.17
N LEU A 8 59.28 -40.15 1.06
CA LEU A 8 58.24 -40.32 2.05
C LEU A 8 57.67 -38.99 2.55
N GLY A 9 58.53 -37.98 2.78
CA GLY A 9 58.12 -36.64 3.20
C GLY A 9 57.26 -35.92 2.16
N ASP A 10 57.53 -36.13 0.88
CA ASP A 10 56.76 -35.52 -0.21
C ASP A 10 55.39 -36.21 -0.39
N VAL A 11 55.24 -37.50 -0.13
CA VAL A 11 53.98 -38.21 -0.12
C VAL A 11 53.08 -37.71 1.01
N TYR A 12 53.58 -37.55 2.23
CA TYR A 12 52.84 -37.02 3.35
C TYR A 12 52.41 -35.57 3.13
N LYS A 13 53.25 -34.72 2.55
CA LYS A 13 52.87 -33.35 2.18
C LYS A 13 51.72 -33.31 1.18
N ARG A 14 51.75 -34.14 0.15
CA ARG A 14 50.66 -34.25 -0.84
C ARG A 14 49.35 -34.74 -0.20
N GLN A 15 49.41 -35.74 0.66
CA GLN A 15 48.24 -36.23 1.42
C GLN A 15 47.67 -35.15 2.32
N PHE A 16 48.50 -34.37 3.01
CA PHE A 16 48.07 -33.28 3.86
C PHE A 16 47.39 -32.16 3.07
N VAL A 17 47.95 -31.76 1.94
CA VAL A 17 47.31 -30.78 1.03
C VAL A 17 45.98 -31.28 0.51
N LEU A 18 45.90 -32.56 0.12
CA LEU A 18 44.62 -33.17 -0.33
C LEU A 18 43.58 -33.15 0.79
N PHE A 19 43.94 -33.49 2.00
CA PHE A 19 43.06 -33.45 3.17
C PHE A 19 42.55 -32.04 3.44
N ILE A 20 43.43 -31.03 3.41
CA ILE A 20 43.02 -29.60 3.58
C ILE A 20 42.03 -29.20 2.49
N ASN A 21 42.28 -29.57 1.23
CA ASN A 21 41.36 -29.22 0.13
C ASN A 21 39.97 -29.89 0.29
N ILE A 22 39.94 -31.14 0.72
CA ILE A 22 38.69 -31.84 1.01
C ILE A 22 37.92 -31.14 2.17
N MET A 23 38.64 -30.82 3.25
CA MET A 23 38.07 -30.08 4.39
C MET A 23 37.53 -28.72 3.96
N ASN A 24 38.28 -27.96 3.18
CA ASN A 24 37.82 -26.67 2.67
C ASN A 24 36.58 -26.83 1.77
N TYR A 25 36.53 -27.84 0.91
CA TYR A 25 35.40 -28.13 0.08
C TYR A 25 34.15 -28.43 0.91
N ILE A 26 34.27 -29.27 1.94
CA ILE A 26 33.15 -29.60 2.85
C ILE A 26 32.67 -28.34 3.59
N LEU A 27 33.60 -27.55 4.12
CA LEU A 27 33.25 -26.29 4.81
C LEU A 27 32.54 -25.31 3.87
N PHE A 28 33.07 -25.15 2.66
CA PHE A 28 32.45 -24.27 1.66
C PHE A 28 31.04 -24.74 1.27
N TYR A 29 30.87 -26.03 1.06
CA TYR A 29 29.55 -26.61 0.76
C TYR A 29 28.54 -26.39 1.90
N ASN A 30 28.96 -26.61 3.15
CA ASN A 30 28.11 -26.38 4.32
C ASN A 30 27.74 -24.90 4.48
N VAL A 31 28.65 -23.97 4.16
CA VAL A 31 28.37 -22.52 4.21
C VAL A 31 27.31 -22.16 3.17
N LEU A 32 27.42 -22.64 1.93
CA LEU A 32 26.45 -22.37 0.87
C LEU A 32 25.05 -22.92 1.23
N GLU A 33 24.98 -24.16 1.71
CA GLU A 33 23.73 -24.78 2.12
C GLU A 33 23.05 -24.02 3.28
N ASN A 34 23.86 -23.56 4.25
CA ASN A 34 23.34 -22.76 5.35
C ASN A 34 22.84 -21.38 4.89
N GLU A 35 23.49 -20.73 3.92
CA GLU A 35 23.03 -19.45 3.37
C GLU A 35 21.72 -19.61 2.62
N GLU A 36 21.58 -20.65 1.80
CA GLU A 36 20.34 -20.95 1.10
C GLU A 36 19.19 -21.22 2.07
N LEU A 37 19.43 -22.03 3.10
CA LEU A 37 18.44 -22.31 4.14
C LEU A 37 18.03 -21.02 4.90
N ARG A 38 18.98 -20.16 5.22
CA ARG A 38 18.70 -18.86 5.85
C ARG A 38 17.83 -17.97 4.95
N PHE A 39 18.13 -17.95 3.66
CA PHE A 39 17.34 -17.20 2.69
C PHE A 39 15.90 -17.71 2.60
N GLN A 40 15.70 -19.03 2.52
CA GLN A 40 14.37 -19.64 2.53
C GLN A 40 13.59 -19.35 3.81
N LEU A 41 14.26 -19.42 4.97
CA LEU A 41 13.65 -19.08 6.27
C LEU A 41 13.24 -17.60 6.34
N THR A 42 14.00 -16.70 5.72
CA THR A 42 13.65 -15.28 5.67
C THR A 42 12.40 -15.06 4.84
N ILE A 43 12.32 -15.66 3.64
CA ILE A 43 11.14 -15.59 2.78
C ILE A 43 9.90 -16.15 3.49
N GLN A 44 10.04 -17.29 4.16
CA GLN A 44 8.91 -17.89 4.90
C GLN A 44 8.44 -16.97 6.04
N LYS A 45 9.35 -16.33 6.77
CA LYS A 45 9.00 -15.36 7.83
C LYS A 45 8.23 -14.18 7.26
N GLU A 46 8.69 -13.61 6.15
CA GLU A 46 7.99 -12.51 5.49
C GLU A 46 6.59 -12.90 5.01
N GLN A 47 6.44 -14.10 4.45
CA GLN A 47 5.13 -14.63 4.05
C GLN A 47 4.18 -14.80 5.24
N ILE A 48 4.68 -15.34 6.36
CA ILE A 48 3.89 -15.52 7.59
C ILE A 48 3.47 -14.16 8.14
N GLU A 49 4.36 -13.19 8.17
CA GLU A 49 4.07 -11.83 8.64
C GLU A 49 3.05 -11.13 7.74
N PHE A 50 3.19 -11.27 6.43
CA PHE A 50 2.20 -10.77 5.46
C PHE A 50 0.81 -11.40 5.69
N GLN A 51 0.74 -12.74 5.85
CA GLN A 51 -0.52 -13.43 6.14
C GLN A 51 -1.12 -12.97 7.47
N ARG A 52 -0.30 -12.84 8.51
CA ARG A 52 -0.75 -12.34 9.82
C ARG A 52 -1.38 -10.96 9.71
N ASN A 53 -0.72 -10.02 9.04
CA ASN A 53 -1.23 -8.67 8.83
C ASN A 53 -2.56 -8.69 8.07
N LYS A 54 -2.69 -9.56 7.07
CA LYS A 54 -3.94 -9.76 6.33
C LYS A 54 -5.07 -10.28 7.22
N TYR A 55 -4.77 -11.23 8.11
CA TYR A 55 -5.76 -11.75 9.06
C TYR A 55 -6.17 -10.70 10.10
N GLU A 56 -5.25 -9.87 10.57
CA GLU A 56 -5.54 -8.78 11.49
C GLU A 56 -6.46 -7.73 10.84
N GLN A 57 -6.18 -7.36 9.58
CA GLN A 57 -7.05 -6.47 8.80
C GLN A 57 -8.44 -7.06 8.58
N LEU A 58 -8.52 -8.34 8.23
CA LEU A 58 -9.80 -9.05 8.06
C LEU A 58 -10.59 -9.11 9.38
N GLY A 59 -9.91 -9.35 10.49
CA GLY A 59 -10.50 -9.34 11.83
C GLY A 59 -11.06 -7.98 12.22
N ALA A 60 -10.35 -6.90 11.91
CA ALA A 60 -10.81 -5.53 12.12
C ALA A 60 -12.03 -5.20 11.25
N ALA A 61 -12.02 -5.58 9.96
CA ALA A 61 -13.15 -5.41 9.06
C ALA A 61 -14.39 -6.18 9.55
N TYR A 62 -14.21 -7.43 9.98
CA TYR A 62 -15.31 -8.23 10.53
C TYR A 62 -15.92 -7.61 11.79
N LYS A 63 -15.07 -7.08 12.70
CA LYS A 63 -15.53 -6.37 13.89
C LYS A 63 -16.35 -5.13 13.53
N ASN A 64 -15.93 -4.37 12.53
CA ASN A 64 -16.64 -3.19 12.04
C ASN A 64 -18.00 -3.56 11.45
N ILE A 65 -18.07 -4.60 10.63
CA ILE A 65 -19.32 -5.12 10.06
C ILE A 65 -20.27 -5.58 11.17
N ARG A 66 -19.76 -6.29 12.17
CA ARG A 66 -20.57 -6.75 13.31
C ARG A 66 -21.14 -5.59 14.11
N SER A 67 -20.36 -4.53 14.35
CA SER A 67 -20.82 -3.31 15.00
C SER A 67 -21.91 -2.62 14.17
N PHE A 68 -21.67 -2.45 12.88
CA PHE A 68 -22.64 -1.88 11.95
C PHE A 68 -23.97 -2.65 11.96
N MET A 69 -23.93 -3.98 11.86
CA MET A 69 -25.13 -4.83 11.92
C MET A 69 -25.89 -4.70 13.25
N HIS A 70 -25.15 -4.58 14.35
CA HIS A 70 -25.76 -4.39 15.67
C HIS A 70 -26.48 -3.03 15.78
N ASP A 71 -25.84 -1.97 15.29
CA ASP A 71 -26.41 -0.63 15.34
C ASP A 71 -27.61 -0.50 14.37
N THR A 72 -27.52 -1.09 13.18
CA THR A 72 -28.64 -1.19 12.24
C THR A 72 -29.87 -1.89 12.87
N LYS A 73 -29.66 -2.98 13.62
CA LYS A 73 -30.74 -3.65 14.34
C LYS A 73 -31.42 -2.74 15.37
N LYS A 74 -30.67 -1.93 16.10
CA LYS A 74 -31.23 -0.97 17.07
C LYS A 74 -32.10 0.09 16.38
N HIS A 75 -31.63 0.61 15.25
CA HIS A 75 -32.38 1.59 14.47
C HIS A 75 -33.72 0.99 13.95
N LEU A 76 -33.67 -0.22 13.40
CA LEU A 76 -34.87 -0.92 12.93
C LEU A 76 -35.85 -1.19 14.07
N PHE A 77 -35.34 -1.63 15.24
CA PHE A 77 -36.18 -1.88 16.42
C PHE A 77 -36.86 -0.61 16.92
N TYR A 78 -36.15 0.54 16.90
CA TYR A 78 -36.76 1.82 17.27
C TYR A 78 -37.90 2.21 16.28
N ILE A 79 -37.65 2.06 14.97
CA ILE A 79 -38.72 2.33 13.96
C ILE A 79 -39.93 1.42 14.15
N GLU A 80 -39.70 0.12 14.39
CA GLU A 80 -40.75 -0.85 14.67
C GLU A 80 -41.60 -0.45 15.89
N ASN A 81 -40.95 -0.02 16.97
CA ASN A 81 -41.63 0.50 18.16
C ASN A 81 -42.43 1.75 17.86
N CYS A 82 -41.90 2.70 17.08
CA CYS A 82 -42.65 3.89 16.67
C CYS A 82 -43.92 3.52 15.88
N VAL A 83 -43.83 2.53 15.00
CA VAL A 83 -45.01 2.03 14.25
C VAL A 83 -46.01 1.36 15.19
N THR A 84 -45.55 0.53 16.12
CA THR A 84 -46.40 -0.21 17.08
C THR A 84 -47.14 0.75 18.02
N GLU A 85 -46.45 1.79 18.48
CA GLU A 85 -47.01 2.82 19.36
C GLU A 85 -47.75 3.93 18.61
N LYS A 86 -47.88 3.84 17.28
CA LYS A 86 -48.51 4.83 16.39
C LYS A 86 -47.90 6.23 16.44
N LYS A 87 -46.59 6.32 16.77
CA LYS A 87 -45.80 7.56 16.80
C LYS A 87 -45.18 7.82 15.43
N TYR A 88 -46.00 7.97 14.41
CA TYR A 88 -45.52 8.08 13.02
C TYR A 88 -44.71 9.37 12.75
N ASP A 89 -45.02 10.44 13.48
CA ASP A 89 -44.32 11.74 13.32
C ASP A 89 -42.87 11.71 13.73
N ASP A 90 -42.48 10.75 14.59
CA ASP A 90 -41.09 10.60 15.06
C ASP A 90 -40.20 9.84 14.05
N ILE A 91 -40.82 9.07 13.13
CA ILE A 91 -40.07 8.19 12.19
C ILE A 91 -39.26 9.01 11.19
N ILE A 92 -39.83 10.06 10.60
CA ILE A 92 -39.18 10.87 9.57
C ILE A 92 -37.98 11.64 10.13
N PRO A 93 -38.10 12.36 11.27
CA PRO A 93 -36.94 13.02 11.90
C PRO A 93 -35.83 12.05 12.25
N TYR A 94 -36.16 10.91 12.85
CA TYR A 94 -35.20 9.88 13.23
C TYR A 94 -34.48 9.24 12.03
N SER A 95 -35.22 8.95 10.96
CA SER A 95 -34.63 8.45 9.71
C SER A 95 -33.64 9.44 9.10
N LYS A 96 -33.96 10.75 9.14
CA LYS A 96 -33.06 11.81 8.68
C LYS A 96 -31.78 11.89 9.54
N GLU A 97 -31.93 11.74 10.86
CA GLU A 97 -30.78 11.72 11.78
C GLU A 97 -29.85 10.54 11.49
N ILE A 98 -30.42 9.33 11.28
CA ILE A 98 -29.64 8.15 10.89
C ILE A 98 -28.92 8.37 9.56
N MET A 99 -29.61 8.91 8.55
CA MET A 99 -29.03 9.20 7.25
C MET A 99 -27.86 10.18 7.38
N HIS A 100 -28.03 11.25 8.15
CA HIS A 100 -26.97 12.23 8.42
C HIS A 100 -25.78 11.60 9.14
N ASP A 101 -26.03 10.73 10.12
CA ASP A 101 -24.96 10.02 10.86
C ASP A 101 -24.20 9.01 9.95
N LEU A 102 -24.93 8.29 9.08
CA LEU A 102 -24.32 7.41 8.07
C LEU A 102 -23.49 8.20 7.05
N GLU A 103 -24.02 9.30 6.52
CA GLU A 103 -23.28 10.17 5.60
C GLU A 103 -22.02 10.75 6.27
N SER A 104 -22.09 11.15 7.52
CA SER A 104 -20.96 11.70 8.25
C SER A 104 -19.86 10.65 8.57
N ARG A 105 -20.26 9.40 8.78
CA ARG A 105 -19.34 8.30 9.17
C ARG A 105 -18.83 7.50 8.00
N TYR A 106 -19.62 7.30 6.93
CA TYR A 106 -19.32 6.29 5.92
C TYR A 106 -19.28 6.78 4.48
N CYS A 107 -19.81 7.95 4.16
CA CYS A 107 -19.92 8.37 2.76
C CYS A 107 -19.87 9.87 2.57
N THR A 108 -18.69 10.37 2.27
CA THR A 108 -18.54 11.77 1.87
C THR A 108 -18.28 11.91 0.38
N ILE A 109 -17.97 10.82 -0.32
CA ILE A 109 -17.65 10.84 -1.76
C ILE A 109 -18.48 9.78 -2.47
N ASN A 110 -19.22 10.21 -3.48
CA ASN A 110 -20.03 9.34 -4.33
C ASN A 110 -19.78 9.71 -5.80
N THR A 111 -18.76 9.12 -6.38
CA THR A 111 -18.42 9.25 -7.81
C THR A 111 -19.09 8.16 -8.64
N GLY A 112 -19.66 7.16 -7.96
CA GLY A 112 -20.23 5.97 -8.56
C GLY A 112 -19.21 4.87 -8.91
N ASN A 113 -17.92 5.05 -8.61
CA ASN A 113 -16.93 3.98 -8.61
C ASN A 113 -16.60 3.58 -7.18
N LEU A 114 -16.93 2.34 -6.82
CA LEU A 114 -16.83 1.83 -5.44
C LEU A 114 -15.39 1.91 -4.88
N VAL A 115 -14.38 1.64 -5.70
CA VAL A 115 -12.96 1.64 -5.28
C VAL A 115 -12.51 3.07 -4.98
N ILE A 116 -12.76 4.01 -5.89
CA ILE A 116 -12.39 5.43 -5.70
C ILE A 116 -13.11 5.99 -4.48
N ASP A 117 -14.41 5.74 -4.36
CA ASP A 117 -15.24 6.22 -3.26
C ASP A 117 -14.73 5.70 -1.91
N ALA A 118 -14.40 4.41 -1.82
CA ALA A 118 -13.88 3.79 -0.59
C ALA A 118 -12.51 4.36 -0.18
N PHE A 119 -11.57 4.43 -1.12
CA PHE A 119 -10.21 4.87 -0.82
C PHE A 119 -10.16 6.37 -0.47
N VAL A 120 -10.85 7.22 -1.23
CA VAL A 120 -10.82 8.68 -1.01
C VAL A 120 -11.67 9.05 0.22
N SER A 121 -12.77 8.36 0.51
CA SER A 121 -13.52 8.56 1.77
C SER A 121 -12.69 8.16 2.98
N ASN A 122 -11.97 7.03 2.92
CA ASN A 122 -11.07 6.62 3.99
C ASN A 122 -9.94 7.64 4.21
N LEU A 123 -9.33 8.13 3.14
CA LEU A 123 -8.32 9.19 3.22
C LEU A 123 -8.88 10.45 3.89
N LEU A 124 -10.10 10.86 3.54
CA LEU A 124 -10.74 12.03 4.14
C LEU A 124 -10.94 11.87 5.65
N LEU A 125 -11.35 10.69 6.12
CA LEU A 125 -11.48 10.40 7.55
C LEU A 125 -10.13 10.46 8.27
N GLN A 126 -9.09 9.87 7.67
CA GLN A 126 -7.75 9.84 8.26
C GLN A 126 -7.09 11.22 8.28
N THR A 127 -7.22 12.00 7.21
CA THR A 127 -6.67 13.37 7.13
C THR A 127 -7.37 14.29 8.13
N LYS A 128 -8.69 14.17 8.28
CA LYS A 128 -9.47 14.93 9.26
C LYS A 128 -9.04 14.63 10.71
N ALA A 129 -8.80 13.35 11.02
CA ALA A 129 -8.32 12.93 12.34
C ALA A 129 -6.90 13.42 12.66
N GLN A 130 -6.06 13.64 11.64
CA GLN A 130 -4.65 14.07 11.77
C GLN A 130 -4.44 15.57 11.55
N GLY A 131 -5.49 16.36 11.27
CA GLY A 131 -5.39 17.78 10.99
C GLY A 131 -4.70 18.12 9.64
N ILE A 132 -4.72 17.17 8.70
CA ILE A 132 -4.15 17.33 7.36
C ILE A 132 -5.22 17.90 6.43
N THR A 133 -4.87 18.93 5.63
CA THR A 133 -5.79 19.48 4.64
C THR A 133 -5.86 18.60 3.40
N LEU A 134 -7.05 18.15 3.04
CA LEU A 134 -7.29 17.33 1.84
C LEU A 134 -8.05 18.14 0.77
N HIS A 135 -7.51 18.18 -0.44
CA HIS A 135 -8.18 18.72 -1.61
C HIS A 135 -8.46 17.59 -2.61
N THR A 136 -9.72 17.44 -3.01
CA THR A 136 -10.13 16.41 -3.97
C THR A 136 -10.70 17.04 -5.25
N ASN A 137 -10.35 16.48 -6.41
CA ASN A 137 -10.94 16.84 -7.70
C ASN A 137 -11.22 15.56 -8.50
N LEU A 138 -12.44 15.07 -8.37
CA LEU A 138 -12.88 13.79 -8.95
C LEU A 138 -13.83 14.10 -10.12
N LYS A 139 -13.28 14.21 -11.35
CA LYS A 139 -14.01 14.54 -12.59
C LYS A 139 -13.69 13.53 -13.68
N PHE A 140 -14.37 12.41 -13.68
CA PHE A 140 -14.20 11.35 -14.67
C PHE A 140 -15.57 10.75 -15.03
N ASP A 141 -15.63 10.14 -16.21
CA ASP A 141 -16.79 9.37 -16.60
C ASP A 141 -16.58 7.91 -16.15
N LYS A 142 -17.51 7.43 -15.32
CA LYS A 142 -17.51 6.05 -14.81
C LYS A 142 -17.47 5.00 -15.91
N ALA A 143 -18.16 5.25 -17.02
CA ALA A 143 -18.24 4.32 -18.15
C ALA A 143 -16.90 4.18 -18.91
N THR A 144 -15.99 5.12 -18.75
CA THR A 144 -14.73 5.20 -19.50
C THR A 144 -13.48 4.95 -18.66
N ILE A 145 -13.61 4.35 -17.47
CA ILE A 145 -12.43 4.01 -16.65
C ILE A 145 -11.69 2.82 -17.29
N PRO A 146 -10.45 3.00 -17.79
CA PRO A 146 -9.73 1.96 -18.51
C PRO A 146 -8.99 0.98 -17.58
N VAL A 147 -9.27 1.03 -16.27
CA VAL A 147 -8.58 0.28 -15.23
C VAL A 147 -9.59 -0.59 -14.51
N ASN A 148 -9.28 -1.87 -14.33
CA ASN A 148 -10.11 -2.75 -13.52
C ASN A 148 -9.90 -2.46 -12.01
N ASP A 149 -10.84 -2.91 -11.19
CA ASP A 149 -10.85 -2.66 -9.74
C ASP A 149 -9.60 -3.18 -9.02
N TYR A 150 -8.99 -4.25 -9.51
CA TYR A 150 -7.76 -4.81 -8.93
C TYR A 150 -6.57 -3.86 -9.06
N HIS A 151 -6.26 -3.40 -10.29
CA HIS A 151 -5.17 -2.45 -10.52
C HIS A 151 -5.47 -1.09 -9.92
N LEU A 152 -6.73 -0.64 -9.95
CA LEU A 152 -7.17 0.61 -9.34
C LEU A 152 -6.94 0.59 -7.81
N THR A 153 -7.23 -0.54 -7.16
CA THR A 153 -6.96 -0.76 -5.73
C THR A 153 -5.47 -0.66 -5.40
N ILE A 154 -4.61 -1.28 -6.22
CA ILE A 154 -3.16 -1.23 -6.02
C ILE A 154 -2.65 0.21 -6.18
N ILE A 155 -3.07 0.89 -7.25
CA ILE A 155 -2.63 2.26 -7.55
C ILE A 155 -3.06 3.22 -6.45
N LEU A 156 -4.36 3.28 -6.15
CA LEU A 156 -4.89 4.19 -5.12
C LEU A 156 -4.35 3.88 -3.74
N GLY A 157 -4.34 2.60 -3.33
CA GLY A 157 -3.85 2.19 -2.03
C GLY A 157 -2.42 2.67 -1.80
N ASN A 158 -1.50 2.35 -2.70
CA ASN A 158 -0.10 2.73 -2.54
C ASN A 158 0.13 4.26 -2.62
N LEU A 159 -0.54 4.96 -3.54
CA LEU A 159 -0.35 6.41 -3.67
C LEU A 159 -0.92 7.17 -2.47
N LEU A 160 -2.11 6.81 -1.99
CA LEU A 160 -2.75 7.50 -0.88
C LEU A 160 -2.08 7.19 0.47
N ASP A 161 -1.65 5.95 0.69
CA ASP A 161 -0.89 5.56 1.88
C ASP A 161 0.47 6.28 1.93
N ASN A 162 1.17 6.39 0.80
CA ASN A 162 2.42 7.13 0.71
C ASN A 162 2.23 8.60 1.05
N ALA A 163 1.20 9.25 0.49
CA ALA A 163 0.89 10.66 0.76
C ALA A 163 0.53 10.88 2.24
N LEU A 164 -0.28 10.01 2.82
CA LEU A 164 -0.68 10.09 4.22
C LEU A 164 0.51 9.90 5.16
N ASN A 165 1.36 8.90 4.90
CA ASN A 165 2.54 8.63 5.71
C ASN A 165 3.56 9.78 5.63
N ALA A 166 3.74 10.38 4.46
CA ALA A 166 4.62 11.55 4.28
C ALA A 166 4.13 12.76 5.06
N CYS A 167 2.81 12.96 5.16
CA CYS A 167 2.21 14.09 5.89
C CYS A 167 2.10 13.89 7.41
N ARG A 168 2.34 12.68 7.90
CA ARG A 168 2.13 12.36 9.32
C ARG A 168 3.03 13.17 10.24
N GLY A 169 2.42 13.85 11.23
CA GLY A 169 3.15 14.66 12.20
C GLY A 169 3.64 16.02 11.68
N GLN A 170 3.33 16.41 10.45
CA GLN A 170 3.67 17.71 9.89
C GLN A 170 2.56 18.72 10.16
N ILE A 171 2.94 19.94 10.61
CA ILE A 171 2.00 21.05 10.81
C ILE A 171 1.73 21.69 9.45
N GLY A 172 0.44 21.88 9.10
CA GLY A 172 0.05 22.49 7.83
C GLY A 172 0.20 21.59 6.61
N ALA A 173 0.30 20.28 6.84
CA ALA A 173 0.37 19.29 5.77
C ALA A 173 -0.85 19.33 4.85
N ASN A 174 -0.61 19.13 3.57
CA ASN A 174 -1.63 19.21 2.53
C ASN A 174 -1.51 18.00 1.59
N ILE A 175 -2.64 17.40 1.26
CA ILE A 175 -2.73 16.34 0.26
C ILE A 175 -3.72 16.77 -0.82
N LYS A 176 -3.36 16.58 -2.09
CA LYS A 176 -4.22 16.83 -3.25
C LYS A 176 -4.41 15.51 -4.00
N VAL A 177 -5.67 15.15 -4.25
CA VAL A 177 -6.04 13.97 -5.04
C VAL A 177 -6.90 14.42 -6.21
N ALA A 178 -6.46 14.13 -7.43
CA ALA A 178 -7.26 14.39 -8.60
C ALA A 178 -7.38 13.11 -9.44
N VAL A 179 -8.62 12.72 -9.75
CA VAL A 179 -8.93 11.66 -10.70
C VAL A 179 -9.74 12.28 -11.82
N ARG A 180 -9.24 12.20 -13.05
CA ARG A 180 -9.85 12.90 -14.19
C ARG A 180 -9.78 12.04 -15.45
N THR A 181 -10.78 12.21 -16.31
CA THR A 181 -10.70 11.80 -17.72
C THR A 181 -10.72 13.04 -18.58
N VAL A 182 -9.65 13.28 -19.34
CA VAL A 182 -9.51 14.44 -20.23
C VAL A 182 -8.88 13.95 -21.54
N ASP A 183 -9.48 14.32 -22.67
CA ASP A 183 -8.96 14.05 -24.01
C ASP A 183 -8.56 12.58 -24.26
N GLY A 184 -9.42 11.65 -23.84
CA GLY A 184 -9.16 10.21 -24.01
C GLY A 184 -8.07 9.66 -23.09
N THR A 185 -7.74 10.37 -22.01
CA THR A 185 -6.73 9.95 -21.04
C THR A 185 -7.31 9.96 -19.62
N PHE A 186 -7.22 8.84 -18.93
CA PHE A 186 -7.56 8.72 -17.51
C PHE A 186 -6.33 8.98 -16.66
N THR A 187 -6.42 9.91 -15.74
CA THR A 187 -5.31 10.32 -14.88
C THR A 187 -5.66 10.23 -13.41
N ILE A 188 -4.74 9.66 -12.62
CA ILE A 188 -4.77 9.69 -11.16
C ILE A 188 -3.55 10.48 -10.70
N HIS A 189 -3.76 11.63 -10.08
CA HIS A 189 -2.71 12.49 -9.56
C HIS A 189 -2.85 12.62 -8.05
N VAL A 190 -1.79 12.30 -7.33
CA VAL A 190 -1.69 12.48 -5.88
C VAL A 190 -0.46 13.33 -5.59
N ALA A 191 -0.66 14.43 -4.87
CA ALA A 191 0.43 15.29 -4.44
C ALA A 191 0.31 15.57 -2.94
N ASN A 192 1.43 15.65 -2.25
CA ASN A 192 1.48 15.96 -0.83
C ASN A 192 2.67 16.85 -0.48
N THR A 193 2.53 17.59 0.60
CA THR A 193 3.66 18.29 1.20
C THR A 193 4.68 17.27 1.70
N TYR A 194 5.95 17.55 1.44
CA TYR A 194 7.08 16.73 1.85
C TYR A 194 8.16 17.63 2.45
N VAL A 195 8.44 17.46 3.74
CA VAL A 195 9.52 18.19 4.42
C VAL A 195 10.71 17.24 4.56
N ILE A 196 11.84 17.62 3.98
CA ILE A 196 13.11 16.93 4.18
C ILE A 196 13.55 17.19 5.62
N ALA A 197 13.50 16.16 6.47
CA ALA A 197 13.84 16.26 7.89
C ALA A 197 15.33 16.65 8.13
N ASP A 198 16.19 16.46 7.12
CA ASP A 198 17.62 16.73 7.18
C ASP A 198 18.12 17.17 5.79
N PRO A 199 18.38 18.48 5.57
CA PRO A 199 18.86 18.99 4.28
C PRO A 199 20.19 18.38 3.82
N ASP A 200 21.04 17.93 4.76
CA ASP A 200 22.33 17.29 4.47
C ASP A 200 22.19 15.83 4.02
N LYS A 201 21.02 15.26 4.11
CA LYS A 201 20.67 13.90 3.64
C LYS A 201 19.77 13.88 2.41
N ALA A 202 19.63 15.02 1.72
CA ALA A 202 18.95 15.04 0.43
C ALA A 202 19.69 14.09 -0.52
N PRO A 203 19.05 13.00 -0.99
CA PRO A 203 19.74 12.08 -1.90
C PRO A 203 19.92 12.79 -3.23
N ASP A 204 21.17 12.95 -3.65
CA ASP A 204 21.54 13.43 -5.00
C ASP A 204 21.07 12.48 -6.14
N ASP A 205 20.58 11.30 -5.77
CA ASP A 205 20.13 10.26 -6.69
C ASP A 205 18.66 9.93 -6.44
N PHE A 206 17.78 10.33 -7.35
CA PHE A 206 16.36 9.94 -7.37
C PHE A 206 16.14 8.41 -7.38
N GLU A 207 17.11 7.63 -7.86
CA GLU A 207 17.08 6.16 -7.81
C GLU A 207 17.16 5.60 -6.38
N LYS A 208 17.76 6.32 -5.43
CA LYS A 208 17.82 5.88 -4.03
C LYS A 208 16.55 6.13 -3.24
N ILE A 209 15.71 7.08 -3.67
CA ILE A 209 14.39 7.33 -3.05
C ILE A 209 13.46 6.13 -3.29
N ASP A 210 13.52 5.48 -4.45
CA ASP A 210 12.76 4.26 -4.75
C ASP A 210 13.10 3.11 -3.77
N PHE A 211 14.31 3.06 -3.23
CA PHE A 211 14.73 2.05 -2.26
C PHE A 211 14.21 2.30 -0.83
N ILE A 212 13.99 3.57 -0.46
CA ILE A 212 13.50 3.94 0.88
C ILE A 212 11.97 3.76 0.98
N HIS A 213 11.22 3.86 -0.14
CA HIS A 213 9.76 3.75 -0.18
C HIS A 213 9.23 2.34 -0.39
N GLY A 214 10.09 1.33 -0.48
CA GLY A 214 9.71 -0.09 -0.59
C GLY A 214 8.99 -0.42 -1.91
N TYR A 215 8.29 -1.55 -1.91
CA TYR A 215 7.62 -2.11 -3.09
C TYR A 215 6.39 -1.32 -3.60
N GLY A 216 5.90 -0.32 -2.85
CA GLY A 216 4.65 0.38 -3.15
C GLY A 216 4.66 1.10 -4.50
N LEU A 217 5.69 1.91 -4.77
CA LEU A 217 5.81 2.64 -6.05
C LEU A 217 6.09 1.73 -7.23
N LYS A 218 6.83 0.66 -7.02
CA LYS A 218 7.02 -0.39 -8.04
C LYS A 218 5.68 -1.02 -8.42
N ASN A 219 4.87 -1.39 -7.43
CA ASN A 219 3.53 -1.96 -7.66
C ASN A 219 2.62 -0.98 -8.42
N VAL A 220 2.74 0.33 -8.19
CA VAL A 220 2.01 1.36 -8.94
C VAL A 220 2.47 1.39 -10.39
N LYS A 221 3.79 1.40 -10.66
CA LYS A 221 4.36 1.39 -12.01
C LYS A 221 3.91 0.14 -12.77
N ASP A 222 4.10 -1.05 -12.17
CA ASP A 222 3.73 -2.34 -12.75
C ASP A 222 2.21 -2.41 -13.06
N SER A 223 1.36 -1.86 -12.17
CA SER A 223 -0.10 -1.83 -12.38
C SER A 223 -0.51 -0.83 -13.47
N ALA A 224 0.16 0.32 -13.57
CA ALA A 224 -0.08 1.28 -14.64
C ALA A 224 0.31 0.72 -16.01
N GLU A 225 1.48 0.08 -16.10
CA GLU A 225 1.97 -0.58 -17.32
C GLU A 225 1.06 -1.73 -17.76
N ALA A 226 0.56 -2.54 -16.81
CA ALA A 226 -0.41 -3.61 -17.11
C ALA A 226 -1.72 -3.08 -17.72
N CYS A 227 -2.06 -1.80 -17.47
CA CYS A 227 -3.20 -1.12 -18.07
C CYS A 227 -2.85 -0.29 -19.32
N GLY A 228 -1.64 -0.43 -19.88
CA GLY A 228 -1.18 0.31 -21.05
C GLY A 228 -0.82 1.77 -20.76
N GLY A 229 -0.63 2.12 -19.50
CA GLY A 229 -0.26 3.46 -19.04
C GLY A 229 1.14 3.52 -18.45
N PHE A 230 1.43 4.61 -17.73
CA PHE A 230 2.69 4.81 -17.04
C PHE A 230 2.50 5.68 -15.79
N CYS A 231 3.50 5.69 -14.92
CA CYS A 231 3.53 6.52 -13.71
C CYS A 231 4.71 7.50 -13.77
N VAL A 232 4.42 8.77 -13.53
CA VAL A 232 5.42 9.85 -13.43
C VAL A 232 5.47 10.31 -11.98
N ILE A 233 6.68 10.43 -11.44
CA ILE A 233 6.93 10.95 -10.10
C ILE A 233 7.70 12.25 -10.24
N ASN A 234 7.28 13.29 -9.52
CA ASN A 234 7.94 14.58 -9.50
C ASN A 234 8.07 15.07 -8.06
N HIS A 235 9.17 15.76 -7.80
CA HIS A 235 9.44 16.42 -6.53
C HIS A 235 9.89 17.85 -6.81
N GLU A 236 9.10 18.83 -6.40
CA GLU A 236 9.37 20.22 -6.63
C GLU A 236 8.84 21.08 -5.47
N ASN A 237 9.67 22.00 -4.97
CA ASN A 237 9.27 22.99 -3.93
C ASN A 237 8.56 22.35 -2.71
N ASP A 238 9.16 21.35 -2.08
CA ASP A 238 8.61 20.62 -0.93
C ASP A 238 7.26 19.94 -1.19
N ILE A 239 6.95 19.69 -2.47
CA ILE A 239 5.79 18.91 -2.90
C ILE A 239 6.28 17.67 -3.62
N TYR A 240 5.88 16.52 -3.10
CA TYR A 240 6.00 15.25 -3.79
C TYR A 240 4.72 14.97 -4.57
N SER A 241 4.82 14.54 -5.82
CA SER A 241 3.67 14.17 -6.61
C SER A 241 3.91 12.92 -7.43
N ALA A 242 2.89 12.09 -7.51
CA ALA A 242 2.84 10.93 -8.39
C ALA A 242 1.61 11.01 -9.29
N THR A 243 1.81 10.79 -10.58
CA THR A 243 0.75 10.87 -11.59
C THR A 243 0.75 9.59 -12.40
N VAL A 244 -0.34 8.85 -12.33
CA VAL A 244 -0.60 7.69 -13.20
C VAL A 244 -1.44 8.16 -14.37
N ILE A 245 -1.02 7.80 -15.58
CA ILE A 245 -1.61 8.21 -16.86
C ILE A 245 -1.93 6.95 -17.65
N ILE A 246 -3.19 6.75 -18.01
CA ILE A 246 -3.66 5.55 -18.73
C ILE A 246 -4.55 6.01 -19.91
N PRO A 247 -4.22 5.61 -21.13
CA PRO A 247 -5.04 5.95 -22.28
C PRO A 247 -6.40 5.24 -22.21
N VAL A 248 -7.46 5.98 -22.49
CA VAL A 248 -8.81 5.41 -22.69
C VAL A 248 -8.86 4.95 -24.15
N LEU A 249 -8.70 3.66 -24.36
CA LEU A 249 -8.89 3.09 -25.71
C LEU A 249 -10.37 3.24 -26.03
N ASN A 250 -10.70 4.11 -26.98
CA ASN A 250 -12.04 4.14 -27.55
C ASN A 250 -12.33 2.78 -28.18
N PRO A 251 -13.48 2.16 -27.88
CA PRO A 251 -13.87 0.89 -28.50
C PRO A 251 -14.08 1.03 -30.01
#